data_89daffb68611200ce8835ffac5e41c13
#
_entry.id   89daffb68611200ce8835ffac5e41c13
#
_cell.length_a   1.000
_cell.length_b   1.000
_cell.length_c   1.000
_cell.angle_alpha   90.00
_cell.angle_beta   90.00
_cell.angle_gamma   90.00
#
_symmetry.space_group_name_H-M   'P 1'
#
loop_
_entity.id
_entity.type
_entity.pdbx_description
1 polymer ?
#
loop_
_entity_poly.entity_id
_entity_poly.type
_entity_poly.pdbx_seq_one_letter_code
_entity_poly.pdbx_strand_id
1 'polypeptide(L)'
;MNSSAAKTQGGPTVTPAGETGGHVGRLGNEPDTYVELNLEHKQILANGATTRFKAMLADGQRTYNDWSAASSDLNLRQAFVELGQLPTFTGAFKDSTVWAGKRFDRDNFDIHWIDSDVVFLAGTGAGIYDVKWSDEARSNLAIYGRTFGDIENNDNTAQNYILSLNNFVGPLQLMVSGMRAKDNNERTDIDGNRVKNDAANNGVHALIGLHSDSFYGLREGSSKTALLYGHGLGAEVKTIGADGALLPEADTWRLASYGMTPLGEGWHVAPALLAQSSKDRYVKSDSYKWVTANLRLIQEITQNFEMQYEGSWQYMDLRPAGYNNRNAVSGNFYKLTMAPTLKASDVGEFLKRPEIRLFASWMDWDHRLDNYATDDAFGSSGFKAGGEWNVGVQMETWF
;
A
#
# COMPACT_ATOMS: atom_id res chain seq x y z
N MET A 1 5.10 -17.10 -13.81
CA MET A 1 6.04 -18.11 -13.31
C MET A 1 7.39 -17.48 -13.14
N ASN A 2 8.00 -17.67 -12.01
CA ASN A 2 9.34 -17.21 -11.73
C ASN A 2 10.29 -18.39 -11.62
N SER A 3 11.53 -18.25 -12.07
CA SER A 3 12.59 -19.19 -11.81
C SER A 3 13.73 -18.46 -11.14
N SER A 4 14.16 -18.92 -9.99
CA SER A 4 15.29 -18.36 -9.25
C SER A 4 16.30 -19.43 -8.95
N ALA A 5 17.59 -19.11 -9.01
CA ALA A 5 18.70 -20.01 -8.68
C ALA A 5 18.53 -21.42 -9.30
N ALA A 6 18.22 -21.51 -10.59
CA ALA A 6 17.95 -22.74 -11.32
C ALA A 6 16.75 -23.57 -10.83
N LYS A 7 15.87 -23.00 -10.02
CA LYS A 7 14.61 -23.62 -9.60
C LYS A 7 13.44 -22.98 -10.32
N THR A 8 12.60 -23.77 -10.98
CA THR A 8 11.34 -23.33 -11.55
C THR A 8 10.26 -23.44 -10.48
N GLN A 9 9.78 -22.32 -9.99
CA GLN A 9 8.68 -22.25 -9.02
C GLN A 9 7.99 -20.89 -9.11
N GLY A 10 6.79 -20.75 -8.57
CA GLY A 10 6.33 -19.46 -8.10
C GLY A 10 7.27 -19.08 -6.96
N GLY A 11 8.22 -18.19 -7.20
CA GLY A 11 9.19 -17.81 -6.20
C GLY A 11 8.55 -17.00 -5.08
N PRO A 12 9.14 -16.89 -3.89
CA PRO A 12 8.66 -15.95 -2.89
C PRO A 12 8.84 -14.52 -3.38
N THR A 13 7.91 -13.64 -3.03
CA THR A 13 8.15 -12.21 -3.13
C THR A 13 9.31 -11.85 -2.23
N VAL A 14 10.33 -11.20 -2.77
CA VAL A 14 11.47 -10.76 -1.96
C VAL A 14 11.10 -9.43 -1.31
N THR A 15 11.00 -9.44 0.01
CA THR A 15 10.73 -8.27 0.83
C THR A 15 11.91 -8.01 1.77
N PRO A 16 12.25 -6.77 2.06
CA PRO A 16 13.20 -6.45 3.11
C PRO A 16 12.73 -6.96 4.47
N ALA A 17 13.67 -7.29 5.32
CA ALA A 17 13.43 -7.95 6.59
C ALA A 17 12.54 -7.17 7.55
N GLY A 18 11.63 -7.86 8.22
CA GLY A 18 10.86 -7.36 9.37
C GLY A 18 9.67 -6.46 9.01
N GLU A 19 9.11 -5.84 10.03
CA GLU A 19 7.85 -5.08 10.00
C GLU A 19 7.88 -3.81 9.14
N THR A 20 9.00 -3.47 8.58
CA THR A 20 9.23 -2.18 7.93
C THR A 20 9.44 -2.29 6.44
N GLY A 21 9.59 -3.51 5.93
CA GLY A 21 10.05 -3.75 4.57
C GLY A 21 8.98 -3.72 3.49
N GLY A 22 9.32 -4.24 2.32
CA GLY A 22 8.36 -4.53 1.26
C GLY A 22 8.38 -3.60 0.05
N HIS A 23 9.18 -2.55 0.03
CA HIS A 23 9.09 -1.52 -1.01
C HIS A 23 10.24 -1.57 -2.03
N VAL A 24 10.54 -2.75 -2.55
CA VAL A 24 11.70 -2.94 -3.46
C VAL A 24 11.31 -2.98 -4.94
N GLY A 25 10.08 -2.66 -5.28
CA GLY A 25 9.58 -2.63 -6.64
C GLY A 25 8.93 -3.94 -7.09
N ARG A 26 7.88 -3.80 -7.89
CA ARG A 26 7.04 -4.89 -8.39
C ARG A 26 7.63 -5.64 -9.58
N LEU A 27 8.45 -4.99 -10.39
CA LEU A 27 8.92 -5.57 -11.63
C LEU A 27 9.71 -6.85 -11.34
N GLY A 28 9.18 -8.01 -11.81
CA GLY A 28 9.80 -9.30 -11.59
C GLY A 28 9.80 -9.80 -10.12
N ASN A 29 8.93 -9.28 -9.27
CA ASN A 29 8.90 -9.62 -7.83
C ASN A 29 7.51 -9.97 -7.30
N GLU A 30 6.60 -10.43 -8.13
CA GLU A 30 5.24 -10.84 -7.74
C GLU A 30 4.92 -12.23 -8.31
N PRO A 31 5.17 -13.30 -7.54
CA PRO A 31 4.93 -14.66 -7.98
C PRO A 31 3.52 -15.19 -7.68
N ASP A 32 2.57 -14.31 -7.48
CA ASP A 32 1.18 -14.62 -7.15
C ASP A 32 0.22 -14.40 -8.32
N THR A 33 -0.99 -14.90 -8.18
CA THR A 33 -2.14 -14.54 -9.00
C THR A 33 -3.12 -13.77 -8.14
N TYR A 34 -3.39 -12.53 -8.51
CA TYR A 34 -4.31 -11.65 -7.81
C TYR A 34 -5.36 -11.09 -8.75
N VAL A 35 -6.62 -11.17 -8.35
CA VAL A 35 -7.77 -10.69 -9.14
C VAL A 35 -8.68 -9.85 -8.25
N GLU A 36 -9.08 -8.68 -8.75
CA GLU A 36 -10.16 -7.86 -8.18
C GLU A 36 -11.30 -7.71 -9.19
N LEU A 37 -12.51 -8.05 -8.78
CA LEU A 37 -13.73 -7.81 -9.54
C LEU A 37 -14.54 -6.71 -8.88
N ASN A 38 -14.72 -5.58 -9.59
CA ASN A 38 -15.55 -4.47 -9.17
C ASN A 38 -16.93 -4.58 -9.82
N LEU A 39 -17.99 -4.65 -9.01
CA LEU A 39 -19.37 -4.55 -9.43
C LEU A 39 -19.89 -3.19 -8.98
N GLU A 40 -20.39 -2.40 -9.92
CA GLU A 40 -20.87 -1.05 -9.65
C GLU A 40 -22.21 -0.81 -10.33
N HIS A 41 -23.15 -0.23 -9.59
CA HIS A 41 -24.43 0.23 -10.12
C HIS A 41 -24.65 1.67 -9.73
N LYS A 42 -24.84 2.53 -10.72
CA LYS A 42 -25.14 3.97 -10.56
C LYS A 42 -26.53 4.26 -11.09
N GLN A 43 -27.28 5.10 -10.39
CA GLN A 43 -28.61 5.53 -10.79
C GLN A 43 -28.83 7.01 -10.46
N ILE A 44 -29.54 7.71 -11.34
CA ILE A 44 -30.06 9.04 -11.09
C ILE A 44 -31.58 8.88 -10.88
N LEU A 45 -32.05 9.34 -9.74
CA LEU A 45 -33.47 9.28 -9.36
C LEU A 45 -34.26 10.43 -9.99
N ALA A 46 -35.58 10.31 -10.02
CA ALA A 46 -36.48 11.33 -10.62
C ALA A 46 -36.36 12.73 -9.98
N ASN A 47 -35.95 12.80 -8.72
CA ASN A 47 -35.71 14.06 -7.99
C ASN A 47 -34.29 14.61 -8.18
N GLY A 48 -33.48 14.01 -9.06
CA GLY A 48 -32.10 14.42 -9.33
C GLY A 48 -31.05 13.82 -8.37
N ALA A 49 -31.43 13.17 -7.28
CA ALA A 49 -30.50 12.51 -6.39
C ALA A 49 -29.78 11.36 -7.11
N THR A 50 -28.54 11.13 -6.74
CA THR A 50 -27.73 10.01 -7.29
C THR A 50 -27.55 8.92 -6.23
N THR A 51 -27.56 7.68 -6.67
CA THR A 51 -27.19 6.54 -5.86
C THR A 51 -26.07 5.75 -6.54
N ARG A 52 -25.17 5.22 -5.75
CA ARG A 52 -24.12 4.30 -6.22
C ARG A 52 -24.00 3.15 -5.24
N PHE A 53 -24.10 1.95 -5.74
CA PHE A 53 -23.70 0.74 -5.02
C PHE A 53 -22.39 0.24 -5.60
N LYS A 54 -21.44 -0.13 -4.74
CA LYS A 54 -20.19 -0.79 -5.15
C LYS A 54 -19.94 -2.01 -4.30
N ALA A 55 -19.60 -3.11 -4.95
CA ALA A 55 -19.03 -4.30 -4.33
C ALA A 55 -17.70 -4.64 -5.01
N MET A 56 -16.70 -5.03 -4.23
CA MET A 56 -15.41 -5.50 -4.72
C MET A 56 -15.14 -6.88 -4.14
N LEU A 57 -14.98 -7.85 -5.02
CA LEU A 57 -14.53 -9.19 -4.70
C LEU A 57 -13.06 -9.31 -5.08
N ALA A 58 -12.25 -9.90 -4.24
CA ALA A 58 -10.86 -10.18 -4.56
C ALA A 58 -10.49 -11.59 -4.14
N ASP A 59 -9.60 -12.20 -4.93
CA ASP A 59 -8.94 -13.46 -4.63
C ASP A 59 -7.46 -13.31 -4.93
N GLY A 60 -6.60 -13.74 -4.01
CA GLY A 60 -5.16 -13.67 -4.15
C GLY A 60 -4.54 -14.98 -3.74
N GLN A 61 -3.83 -15.63 -4.66
CA GLN A 61 -3.19 -16.91 -4.41
C GLN A 61 -1.72 -16.85 -4.83
N ARG A 62 -0.87 -17.47 -4.04
CA ARG A 62 0.49 -17.78 -4.50
C ARG A 62 0.39 -18.75 -5.67
N THR A 63 0.99 -18.40 -6.80
CA THR A 63 0.97 -19.26 -7.99
C THR A 63 1.87 -20.47 -7.77
N TYR A 64 1.26 -21.57 -7.39
CA TYR A 64 1.86 -22.89 -7.60
C TYR A 64 1.54 -23.29 -9.03
N ASN A 65 2.44 -24.00 -9.72
CA ASN A 65 2.26 -24.46 -11.10
C ASN A 65 1.17 -25.53 -11.26
N ASP A 66 0.15 -25.46 -10.44
CA ASP A 66 -1.01 -26.32 -10.51
C ASP A 66 -2.25 -25.46 -10.80
N TRP A 67 -3.20 -26.03 -11.48
CA TRP A 67 -4.47 -25.40 -11.81
C TRP A 67 -5.55 -25.65 -10.76
N SER A 68 -5.27 -26.50 -9.79
CA SER A 68 -6.14 -26.73 -8.65
C SER A 68 -5.54 -26.09 -7.40
N ALA A 69 -6.29 -25.18 -6.80
CA ALA A 69 -5.95 -24.66 -5.47
C ALA A 69 -6.63 -25.52 -4.40
N ALA A 70 -5.95 -25.75 -3.29
CA ALA A 70 -6.52 -26.45 -2.14
C ALA A 70 -7.61 -25.63 -1.43
N SER A 71 -7.56 -24.30 -1.57
CA SER A 71 -8.53 -23.34 -1.03
C SER A 71 -8.56 -22.08 -1.88
N SER A 72 -9.68 -21.38 -1.86
CA SER A 72 -9.86 -20.04 -2.45
C SER A 72 -10.30 -19.09 -1.35
N ASP A 73 -9.58 -17.97 -1.20
CA ASP A 73 -9.85 -16.94 -0.19
C ASP A 73 -10.62 -15.77 -0.79
N LEU A 74 -11.74 -16.08 -1.44
CA LEU A 74 -12.60 -15.04 -2.00
C LEU A 74 -13.07 -14.08 -0.90
N ASN A 75 -12.62 -12.84 -1.00
CA ASN A 75 -12.88 -11.80 -0.01
C ASN A 75 -13.77 -10.70 -0.57
N LEU A 76 -14.85 -10.38 0.13
CA LEU A 76 -15.64 -9.17 -0.11
C LEU A 76 -14.90 -7.97 0.50
N ARG A 77 -14.03 -7.34 -0.28
CA ARG A 77 -13.18 -6.24 0.20
C ARG A 77 -13.93 -4.93 0.40
N GLN A 78 -14.91 -4.65 -0.47
CA GLN A 78 -15.79 -3.48 -0.33
C GLN A 78 -17.24 -3.88 -0.59
N ALA A 79 -18.16 -3.28 0.14
CA ALA A 79 -19.61 -3.29 -0.10
C ALA A 79 -20.22 -2.06 0.56
N PHE A 80 -20.56 -1.05 -0.23
CA PHE A 80 -21.11 0.20 0.29
C PHE A 80 -22.09 0.85 -0.67
N VAL A 81 -22.88 1.75 -0.13
CA VAL A 81 -23.81 2.61 -0.86
C VAL A 81 -23.40 4.08 -0.69
N GLU A 82 -23.49 4.85 -1.76
CA GLU A 82 -23.38 6.31 -1.75
C GLU A 82 -24.68 6.97 -2.18
N LEU A 83 -25.00 8.09 -1.55
CA LEU A 83 -26.10 8.98 -1.91
C LEU A 83 -25.52 10.38 -2.17
N GLY A 84 -25.70 10.89 -3.36
CA GLY A 84 -25.22 12.21 -3.76
C GLY A 84 -26.31 13.08 -4.37
N GLN A 85 -26.00 14.34 -4.63
CA GLN A 85 -26.92 15.31 -5.23
C GLN A 85 -28.30 15.36 -4.52
N LEU A 86 -28.28 15.25 -3.18
CA LEU A 86 -29.54 15.22 -2.41
C LEU A 86 -30.21 16.59 -2.46
N PRO A 87 -31.51 16.70 -2.88
CA PRO A 87 -32.16 17.97 -3.07
C PRO A 87 -32.24 18.87 -1.81
N THR A 88 -32.13 18.26 -0.64
CA THR A 88 -32.12 18.96 0.66
C THR A 88 -30.77 19.52 1.06
N PHE A 89 -29.69 19.10 0.35
CA PHE A 89 -28.33 19.56 0.63
C PHE A 89 -28.08 20.89 -0.07
N THR A 90 -27.64 21.89 0.69
CA THR A 90 -27.41 23.26 0.22
C THR A 90 -26.07 23.80 0.72
N GLY A 91 -25.63 24.94 0.18
CA GLY A 91 -24.35 25.56 0.56
C GLY A 91 -23.17 24.61 0.33
N ALA A 92 -22.30 24.47 1.31
CA ALA A 92 -21.13 23.62 1.26
C ALA A 92 -21.44 22.12 1.03
N PHE A 93 -22.64 21.68 1.38
CA PHE A 93 -23.07 20.30 1.28
C PHE A 93 -23.75 19.95 -0.05
N LYS A 94 -24.02 20.93 -0.92
CA LYS A 94 -24.82 20.75 -2.15
C LYS A 94 -24.34 19.57 -3.01
N ASP A 95 -23.03 19.45 -3.19
CA ASP A 95 -22.41 18.42 -4.05
C ASP A 95 -21.82 17.26 -3.25
N SER A 96 -22.05 17.24 -1.93
CA SER A 96 -21.48 16.20 -1.09
C SER A 96 -22.16 14.84 -1.29
N THR A 97 -21.42 13.79 -0.96
CA THR A 97 -21.85 12.41 -1.03
C THR A 97 -21.83 11.79 0.37
N VAL A 98 -22.94 11.21 0.79
CA VAL A 98 -23.03 10.42 2.02
C VAL A 98 -22.86 8.95 1.67
N TRP A 99 -22.06 8.23 2.43
CA TRP A 99 -21.86 6.81 2.20
C TRP A 99 -21.97 6.00 3.49
N ALA A 100 -22.29 4.71 3.34
CA ALA A 100 -22.24 3.74 4.43
C ALA A 100 -21.93 2.34 3.89
N GLY A 101 -21.20 1.54 4.69
CA GLY A 101 -20.84 0.17 4.38
C GLY A 101 -19.37 -0.15 4.63
N LYS A 102 -18.89 -1.23 4.02
CA LYS A 102 -17.48 -1.65 4.06
C LYS A 102 -16.73 -0.97 2.92
N ARG A 103 -15.75 -0.15 3.25
CA ARG A 103 -15.02 0.67 2.27
C ARG A 103 -13.54 0.80 2.64
N PHE A 104 -12.70 1.03 1.64
CA PHE A 104 -11.34 1.51 1.84
C PHE A 104 -11.01 2.69 0.92
N ASP A 105 -10.09 3.54 1.38
CA ASP A 105 -9.58 4.71 0.67
C ASP A 105 -8.07 4.61 0.51
N ARG A 106 -7.61 4.14 -0.64
CA ARG A 106 -6.18 4.09 -0.99
C ARG A 106 -5.83 4.96 -2.21
N ASP A 107 -6.82 5.35 -2.98
CA ASP A 107 -6.66 5.88 -4.33
C ASP A 107 -5.90 7.23 -4.40
N ASN A 108 -5.73 7.90 -3.26
CA ASN A 108 -5.04 9.19 -3.21
C ASN A 108 -3.51 9.06 -3.28
N PHE A 109 -2.95 7.94 -2.80
CA PHE A 109 -1.52 7.74 -2.62
C PHE A 109 -1.09 6.29 -2.89
N ASP A 110 -1.48 5.74 -4.02
CA ASP A 110 -0.98 4.45 -4.48
C ASP A 110 0.27 4.65 -5.33
N ILE A 111 1.37 3.99 -4.95
CA ILE A 111 2.60 3.95 -5.75
C ILE A 111 2.64 2.60 -6.44
N HIS A 112 1.98 2.52 -7.57
CA HIS A 112 1.73 1.25 -8.27
C HIS A 112 3.01 0.44 -8.54
N TRP A 113 4.10 1.07 -9.01
CA TRP A 113 5.32 0.33 -9.42
C TRP A 113 6.17 -0.20 -8.27
N ILE A 114 5.86 0.14 -7.03
CA ILE A 114 6.50 -0.47 -5.84
C ILE A 114 5.50 -1.22 -4.96
N ASP A 115 4.25 -1.34 -5.40
CA ASP A 115 3.13 -1.96 -4.66
C ASP A 115 3.01 -1.44 -3.23
N SER A 116 2.98 -0.14 -3.09
CA SER A 116 2.86 0.48 -1.78
C SER A 116 1.84 1.59 -1.78
N ASP A 117 0.87 1.48 -0.88
CA ASP A 117 0.10 2.64 -0.47
C ASP A 117 0.96 3.57 0.39
N VAL A 118 0.80 4.86 0.22
CA VAL A 118 1.34 5.84 1.16
C VAL A 118 0.49 5.86 2.41
N VAL A 119 -0.83 5.87 2.23
CA VAL A 119 -1.83 5.78 3.29
C VAL A 119 -3.02 4.95 2.83
N PHE A 120 -3.48 4.06 3.70
CA PHE A 120 -4.61 3.19 3.46
C PHE A 120 -5.55 3.19 4.68
N LEU A 121 -6.78 3.64 4.47
CA LEU A 121 -7.82 3.66 5.50
C LEU A 121 -8.95 2.73 5.09
N ALA A 122 -9.32 1.79 5.95
CA ALA A 122 -10.33 0.78 5.65
C ALA A 122 -11.15 0.42 6.88
N GLY A 123 -12.36 -0.05 6.65
CA GLY A 123 -13.26 -0.57 7.68
C GLY A 123 -14.72 -0.56 7.25
N THR A 124 -15.60 -0.92 8.17
CA THR A 124 -17.04 -0.74 8.01
C THR A 124 -17.44 0.55 8.71
N GLY A 125 -18.17 1.42 8.01
CA GLY A 125 -18.46 2.72 8.58
C GLY A 125 -19.40 3.56 7.72
N ALA A 126 -19.30 4.87 7.93
CA ALA A 126 -20.07 5.86 7.20
C ALA A 126 -19.30 7.18 7.11
N GLY A 127 -19.66 8.02 6.17
CA GLY A 127 -19.03 9.32 6.02
C GLY A 127 -19.78 10.26 5.11
N ILE A 128 -19.30 11.49 5.08
CA ILE A 128 -19.72 12.52 4.13
C ILE A 128 -18.45 13.04 3.43
N TYR A 129 -18.45 12.99 2.11
CA TYR A 129 -17.33 13.36 1.26
C TYR A 129 -17.69 14.53 0.36
N ASP A 130 -16.65 15.24 -0.08
CA ASP A 130 -16.77 16.38 -1.00
C ASP A 130 -17.63 17.54 -0.45
N VAL A 131 -17.55 17.80 0.86
CA VAL A 131 -18.11 19.04 1.43
C VAL A 131 -17.26 20.22 0.95
N LYS A 132 -17.79 21.04 0.07
CA LYS A 132 -17.07 22.14 -0.59
C LYS A 132 -17.22 23.44 0.18
N TRP A 133 -16.12 23.93 0.74
CA TRP A 133 -16.06 25.24 1.42
C TRP A 133 -15.81 26.39 0.45
N SER A 134 -15.11 26.10 -0.66
CA SER A 134 -14.84 26.98 -1.79
C SER A 134 -14.56 26.15 -3.04
N ASP A 135 -14.26 26.79 -4.17
CA ASP A 135 -13.89 26.10 -5.41
C ASP A 135 -12.60 25.26 -5.26
N GLU A 136 -11.70 25.68 -4.36
CA GLU A 136 -10.41 25.04 -4.13
C GLU A 136 -10.36 24.21 -2.83
N ALA A 137 -11.37 24.32 -1.95
CA ALA A 137 -11.33 23.68 -0.63
C ALA A 137 -12.51 22.73 -0.42
N ARG A 138 -12.19 21.47 -0.10
CA ARG A 138 -13.17 20.43 0.23
C ARG A 138 -12.70 19.56 1.39
N SER A 139 -13.65 18.96 2.08
CA SER A 139 -13.41 18.08 3.22
C SER A 139 -14.19 16.77 3.10
N ASN A 140 -13.56 15.70 3.57
CA ASN A 140 -14.14 14.39 3.76
C ASN A 140 -14.10 14.06 5.25
N LEU A 141 -15.23 13.67 5.83
CA LEU A 141 -15.34 13.21 7.20
C LEU A 141 -15.88 11.79 7.20
N ALA A 142 -15.22 10.88 7.92
CA ALA A 142 -15.67 9.49 8.00
C ALA A 142 -15.35 8.87 9.36
N ILE A 143 -16.19 7.92 9.75
CA ILE A 143 -15.94 7.02 10.87
C ILE A 143 -15.87 5.60 10.36
N TYR A 144 -14.87 4.86 10.81
CA TYR A 144 -14.65 3.45 10.49
C TYR A 144 -14.54 2.62 11.77
N GLY A 145 -15.10 1.43 11.73
CA GLY A 145 -14.78 0.36 12.67
C GLY A 145 -13.99 -0.72 11.94
N ARG A 146 -12.90 -1.21 12.53
CA ARG A 146 -12.11 -2.29 11.96
C ARG A 146 -11.63 -3.26 13.04
N THR A 147 -11.23 -4.47 12.63
CA THR A 147 -10.55 -5.44 13.45
C THR A 147 -9.04 -5.20 13.41
N PHE A 148 -8.32 -5.74 14.39
CA PHE A 148 -6.88 -5.89 14.37
C PHE A 148 -6.51 -7.29 13.87
N GLY A 149 -5.40 -7.42 13.15
CA GLY A 149 -4.84 -8.69 12.77
C GLY A 149 -5.71 -9.56 11.87
N ASP A 150 -5.56 -10.85 12.02
CA ASP A 150 -6.21 -11.86 11.19
C ASP A 150 -7.74 -11.94 11.46
N ILE A 151 -8.50 -11.77 10.39
CA ILE A 151 -9.97 -11.79 10.43
C ILE A 151 -10.51 -13.17 10.81
N GLU A 152 -9.81 -14.24 10.48
CA GLU A 152 -10.27 -15.60 10.74
C GLU A 152 -10.40 -15.94 12.22
N ASN A 153 -9.59 -15.30 13.06
CA ASN A 153 -9.58 -15.49 14.51
C ASN A 153 -10.36 -14.44 15.30
N ASN A 154 -11.01 -13.51 14.62
CA ASN A 154 -11.79 -12.44 15.24
C ASN A 154 -13.30 -12.68 15.04
N ASP A 155 -14.10 -12.36 16.04
CA ASP A 155 -15.57 -12.44 16.01
C ASP A 155 -16.23 -11.42 15.06
N ASN A 156 -15.51 -10.92 14.04
CA ASN A 156 -15.94 -9.87 13.13
C ASN A 156 -16.47 -8.59 13.82
N THR A 157 -16.09 -8.40 15.07
CA THR A 157 -16.48 -7.23 15.87
C THR A 157 -15.49 -6.10 15.66
N ALA A 158 -15.96 -4.89 15.42
CA ALA A 158 -15.07 -3.73 15.37
C ALA A 158 -14.33 -3.59 16.71
N GLN A 159 -13.01 -3.61 16.64
CA GLN A 159 -12.11 -3.52 17.81
C GLN A 159 -11.49 -2.14 17.93
N ASN A 160 -11.36 -1.42 16.80
CA ASN A 160 -10.81 -0.08 16.72
C ASN A 160 -11.76 0.83 15.95
N TYR A 161 -12.09 1.99 16.51
CA TYR A 161 -12.89 3.03 15.88
C TYR A 161 -11.97 4.17 15.46
N ILE A 162 -12.12 4.61 14.21
CA ILE A 162 -11.28 5.61 13.58
C ILE A 162 -12.19 6.74 13.08
N LEU A 163 -12.00 7.94 13.58
CA LEU A 163 -12.61 9.16 13.04
C LEU A 163 -11.56 9.87 12.20
N SER A 164 -11.83 10.08 10.93
CA SER A 164 -10.90 10.71 9.99
C SER A 164 -11.49 11.94 9.36
N LEU A 165 -10.74 13.03 9.37
CA LEU A 165 -11.01 14.28 8.64
C LEU A 165 -9.89 14.45 7.61
N ASN A 166 -10.25 14.49 6.33
CA ASN A 166 -9.33 14.65 5.22
C ASN A 166 -9.72 15.89 4.41
N ASN A 167 -8.85 16.89 4.37
CA ASN A 167 -9.08 18.17 3.74
C ASN A 167 -8.17 18.34 2.53
N PHE A 168 -8.73 18.90 1.46
CA PHE A 168 -8.01 19.26 0.25
C PHE A 168 -8.15 20.76 0.05
N VAL A 169 -7.03 21.47 -0.11
CA VAL A 169 -6.97 22.91 -0.36
C VAL A 169 -6.00 23.17 -1.51
N GLY A 170 -6.53 23.35 -2.71
CA GLY A 170 -5.72 23.34 -3.92
C GLY A 170 -4.90 22.04 -4.01
N PRO A 171 -3.56 22.13 -4.15
CA PRO A 171 -2.69 20.96 -4.24
C PRO A 171 -2.39 20.28 -2.88
N LEU A 172 -2.81 20.88 -1.77
CA LEU A 172 -2.52 20.37 -0.43
C LEU A 172 -3.59 19.40 0.04
N GLN A 173 -3.16 18.33 0.68
CA GLN A 173 -3.98 17.40 1.45
C GLN A 173 -3.56 17.42 2.90
N LEU A 174 -4.51 17.59 3.80
CA LEU A 174 -4.33 17.61 5.25
C LEU A 174 -5.28 16.60 5.87
N MET A 175 -4.76 15.48 6.33
CA MET A 175 -5.55 14.42 6.95
C MET A 175 -5.19 14.29 8.44
N VAL A 176 -6.20 14.18 9.28
CA VAL A 176 -6.04 13.87 10.70
C VAL A 176 -7.02 12.76 11.06
N SER A 177 -6.55 11.74 11.76
CA SER A 177 -7.38 10.65 12.25
C SER A 177 -7.14 10.42 13.74
N GLY A 178 -8.23 10.30 14.49
CA GLY A 178 -8.20 9.88 15.90
C GLY A 178 -8.70 8.44 16.01
N MET A 179 -8.09 7.66 16.89
CA MET A 179 -8.40 6.25 17.09
C MET A 179 -8.72 5.94 18.54
N ARG A 180 -9.69 5.02 18.73
CA ARG A 180 -10.05 4.47 20.01
C ARG A 180 -10.34 2.99 19.89
N ALA A 181 -9.54 2.17 20.58
CA ALA A 181 -9.72 0.73 20.61
C ALA A 181 -10.59 0.29 21.83
N LYS A 182 -11.17 -0.89 21.71
CA LYS A 182 -11.74 -1.63 22.82
C LYS A 182 -10.65 -2.12 23.78
N ASP A 183 -11.08 -2.72 24.88
CA ASP A 183 -10.17 -3.31 25.88
C ASP A 183 -9.19 -4.31 25.23
N ASN A 184 -7.98 -4.36 25.79
CA ASN A 184 -6.90 -5.17 25.26
C ASN A 184 -7.19 -6.68 25.25
N ASN A 185 -8.07 -7.17 26.11
CA ASN A 185 -8.38 -8.60 26.23
C ASN A 185 -9.05 -9.22 24.99
N GLU A 186 -9.63 -8.39 24.14
CA GLU A 186 -10.33 -8.81 22.93
C GLU A 186 -9.52 -8.59 21.66
N ARG A 187 -8.27 -8.14 21.78
CA ARG A 187 -7.42 -7.82 20.62
C ARG A 187 -6.49 -8.98 20.30
N THR A 188 -6.22 -9.11 19.01
CA THR A 188 -5.16 -9.97 18.49
C THR A 188 -4.18 -9.13 17.67
N ASP A 189 -2.95 -9.60 17.57
CA ASP A 189 -2.00 -9.13 16.58
C ASP A 189 -2.34 -9.72 15.19
N ILE A 190 -1.50 -9.42 14.20
CA ILE A 190 -1.70 -9.91 12.82
C ILE A 190 -1.61 -11.45 12.71
N ASP A 191 -0.95 -12.10 13.65
CA ASP A 191 -0.79 -13.55 13.72
C ASP A 191 -1.89 -14.25 14.54
N GLY A 192 -2.89 -13.49 14.99
CA GLY A 192 -4.01 -13.98 15.78
C GLY A 192 -3.71 -14.21 17.27
N ASN A 193 -2.53 -13.80 17.77
CA ASN A 193 -2.18 -13.92 19.17
C ASN A 193 -2.81 -12.80 20.00
N ARG A 194 -3.20 -13.09 21.23
CA ARG A 194 -3.73 -12.06 22.14
C ARG A 194 -2.67 -10.99 22.42
N VAL A 195 -3.07 -9.74 22.24
CA VAL A 195 -2.24 -8.59 22.54
C VAL A 195 -2.11 -8.44 24.06
N LYS A 196 -0.92 -8.07 24.52
CA LYS A 196 -0.64 -7.80 25.94
C LYS A 196 -1.41 -6.58 26.44
N ASN A 197 -1.64 -6.50 27.75
CA ASN A 197 -2.39 -5.42 28.40
C ASN A 197 -1.71 -4.04 28.33
N ASP A 198 -0.47 -3.95 27.87
CA ASP A 198 0.30 -2.72 27.70
C ASP A 198 0.10 -2.05 26.33
N ALA A 199 -0.65 -2.66 25.41
CA ALA A 199 -0.92 -2.06 24.11
C ALA A 199 -1.80 -0.80 24.19
N ALA A 200 -1.59 0.12 23.23
CA ALA A 200 -2.31 1.38 23.17
C ALA A 200 -3.82 1.22 23.02
N ASN A 201 -4.60 2.02 23.74
CA ASN A 201 -6.06 2.09 23.61
C ASN A 201 -6.53 3.27 22.75
N ASN A 202 -5.63 4.17 22.40
CA ASN A 202 -5.92 5.33 21.56
C ASN A 202 -4.71 5.67 20.70
N GLY A 203 -4.93 6.53 19.72
CA GLY A 203 -3.86 7.02 18.87
C GLY A 203 -4.32 8.15 17.98
N VAL A 204 -3.36 8.81 17.40
CA VAL A 204 -3.56 9.87 16.42
C VAL A 204 -2.67 9.62 15.21
N HIS A 205 -3.20 9.99 14.04
CA HIS A 205 -2.47 9.96 12.77
C HIS A 205 -2.67 11.29 12.08
N ALA A 206 -1.63 11.81 11.44
CA ALA A 206 -1.67 13.00 10.62
C ALA A 206 -0.89 12.81 9.32
N LEU A 207 -1.37 13.42 8.24
CA LEU A 207 -0.72 13.45 6.95
C LEU A 207 -0.79 14.87 6.38
N ILE A 208 0.34 15.34 5.86
CA ILE A 208 0.42 16.51 4.99
C ILE A 208 0.91 16.02 3.62
N GLY A 209 0.09 16.21 2.59
CA GLY A 209 0.38 15.79 1.22
C GLY A 209 0.38 16.96 0.25
N LEU A 210 1.24 16.90 -0.74
CA LEU A 210 1.28 17.79 -1.89
C LEU A 210 1.07 16.98 -3.16
N HIS A 211 0.03 17.32 -3.92
CA HIS A 211 -0.29 16.73 -5.22
C HIS A 211 0.04 17.76 -6.31
N SER A 212 0.71 17.35 -7.36
CA SER A 212 1.07 18.24 -8.45
C SER A 212 0.84 17.58 -9.81
N ASP A 213 0.25 18.33 -10.73
CA ASP A 213 0.08 17.98 -12.14
C ASP A 213 1.35 18.30 -12.96
N SER A 214 2.48 18.47 -12.30
CA SER A 214 3.80 18.61 -12.89
C SER A 214 4.80 17.73 -12.14
N PHE A 215 5.89 17.32 -12.81
CA PHE A 215 6.97 16.60 -12.17
C PHE A 215 7.80 17.57 -11.32
N TYR A 216 7.42 17.70 -10.05
CA TYR A 216 8.03 18.57 -9.02
C TYR A 216 8.14 20.04 -9.43
N GLY A 217 7.22 20.54 -10.26
CA GLY A 217 7.28 21.91 -10.79
C GLY A 217 8.37 22.15 -11.84
N LEU A 218 9.07 21.10 -12.25
CA LEU A 218 10.23 21.22 -13.15
C LEU A 218 9.88 21.01 -14.62
N ARG A 219 8.91 20.13 -14.88
CA ARG A 219 8.51 19.73 -16.23
C ARG A 219 7.16 19.03 -16.27
N GLU A 220 6.69 18.69 -17.46
CA GLU A 220 5.49 17.86 -17.68
C GLU A 220 5.56 16.57 -16.88
N GLY A 221 4.39 16.11 -16.37
CA GLY A 221 4.26 14.87 -15.62
C GLY A 221 3.38 15.04 -14.42
N SER A 222 3.62 14.26 -13.38
CA SER A 222 2.94 14.37 -12.09
C SER A 222 3.89 14.07 -10.95
N SER A 223 3.57 14.56 -9.77
CA SER A 223 4.29 14.18 -8.56
C SER A 223 3.41 14.28 -7.32
N LYS A 224 3.71 13.46 -6.33
CA LYS A 224 3.08 13.49 -5.02
C LYS A 224 4.12 13.34 -3.94
N THR A 225 3.99 14.11 -2.87
CA THR A 225 4.85 14.02 -1.70
C THR A 225 3.99 14.08 -0.45
N ALA A 226 4.23 13.18 0.50
CA ALA A 226 3.50 13.15 1.76
C ALA A 226 4.46 12.94 2.94
N LEU A 227 4.19 13.66 4.02
CA LEU A 227 4.78 13.44 5.33
C LEU A 227 3.66 12.97 6.27
N LEU A 228 3.89 11.83 6.93
CA LEU A 228 2.97 11.22 7.85
C LEU A 228 3.59 11.16 9.24
N TYR A 229 2.74 11.32 10.24
CA TYR A 229 3.09 11.13 11.65
C TYR A 229 1.99 10.32 12.33
N GLY A 230 2.39 9.43 13.22
CA GLY A 230 1.46 8.66 14.03
C GLY A 230 1.98 8.40 15.43
N HIS A 231 1.06 8.39 16.40
CA HIS A 231 1.33 8.14 17.81
C HIS A 231 0.32 7.13 18.37
N GLY A 232 0.78 6.25 19.27
CA GLY A 232 -0.02 5.17 19.81
C GLY A 232 -0.56 4.25 18.71
N LEU A 233 -1.87 3.98 18.67
CA LEU A 233 -2.49 3.21 17.57
C LEU A 233 -2.30 3.86 16.20
N GLY A 234 -2.00 5.14 16.14
CA GLY A 234 -1.71 5.86 14.90
C GLY A 234 -0.29 5.64 14.37
N ALA A 235 0.59 5.02 15.15
CA ALA A 235 1.98 4.76 14.73
C ALA A 235 2.08 3.73 13.57
N GLU A 236 1.01 2.99 13.24
CA GLU A 236 0.87 2.32 11.95
C GLU A 236 0.36 3.34 10.92
N VAL A 237 1.29 4.10 10.34
CA VAL A 237 0.98 5.25 9.50
C VAL A 237 0.56 4.89 8.07
N LYS A 238 0.89 3.68 7.59
CA LYS A 238 0.48 3.19 6.27
C LYS A 238 -0.95 2.68 6.31
N THR A 239 -1.22 1.70 7.15
CA THR A 239 -2.52 1.04 7.24
C THR A 239 -3.20 1.47 8.54
N ILE A 240 -3.83 2.62 8.50
CA ILE A 240 -4.35 3.32 9.70
C ILE A 240 -5.20 2.40 10.56
N GLY A 241 -4.80 2.25 11.82
CA GLY A 241 -5.53 1.49 12.83
C GLY A 241 -5.56 -0.03 12.63
N ALA A 242 -4.65 -0.60 11.82
CA ALA A 242 -4.56 -2.04 11.57
C ALA A 242 -3.81 -2.80 12.66
N ASP A 243 -2.82 -2.16 13.29
CA ASP A 243 -1.93 -2.80 14.23
C ASP A 243 -2.41 -2.58 15.67
N GLY A 244 -2.82 -3.65 16.34
CA GLY A 244 -3.31 -3.64 17.72
C GLY A 244 -2.23 -3.88 18.76
N ALA A 245 -1.00 -4.17 18.36
CA ALA A 245 0.11 -4.50 19.26
C ALA A 245 0.98 -3.29 19.63
N LEU A 246 0.70 -2.13 19.07
CA LEU A 246 1.46 -0.90 19.30
C LEU A 246 1.39 -0.43 20.77
N LEU A 247 2.49 0.05 21.29
CA LEU A 247 2.54 0.64 22.63
C LEU A 247 1.90 2.05 22.66
N PRO A 248 1.46 2.54 23.84
CA PRO A 248 0.99 3.92 23.99
C PRO A 248 2.01 4.98 23.59
N GLU A 249 3.30 4.70 23.75
CA GLU A 249 4.42 5.57 23.44
C GLU A 249 4.93 5.41 21.99
N ALA A 250 4.34 4.53 21.21
CA ALA A 250 4.76 4.30 19.82
C ALA A 250 4.68 5.59 19.00
N ASP A 251 5.77 5.93 18.32
CA ASP A 251 5.84 7.06 17.40
C ASP A 251 6.39 6.61 16.05
N THR A 252 5.80 7.09 14.97
CA THR A 252 6.28 6.85 13.61
C THR A 252 6.21 8.10 12.75
N TRP A 253 7.30 8.37 12.05
CA TRP A 253 7.37 9.33 10.94
C TRP A 253 7.60 8.59 9.62
N ARG A 254 6.87 8.97 8.58
CA ARG A 254 7.05 8.42 7.23
C ARG A 254 7.05 9.55 6.21
N LEU A 255 8.00 9.50 5.29
CA LEU A 255 8.07 10.32 4.09
C LEU A 255 7.80 9.42 2.87
N ALA A 256 6.99 9.88 1.95
CA ALA A 256 6.83 9.27 0.63
C ALA A 256 6.84 10.37 -0.43
N SER A 257 7.63 10.18 -1.48
CA SER A 257 7.67 11.10 -2.62
C SER A 257 7.86 10.30 -3.90
N TYR A 258 7.03 10.55 -4.89
CA TYR A 258 7.09 9.86 -6.17
C TYR A 258 6.51 10.71 -7.29
N GLY A 259 6.86 10.38 -8.51
CA GLY A 259 6.36 11.09 -9.68
C GLY A 259 6.59 10.32 -10.96
N MET A 260 6.07 10.85 -12.06
CA MET A 260 6.24 10.31 -13.40
C MET A 260 6.44 11.47 -14.38
N THR A 261 7.37 11.31 -15.34
CA THR A 261 7.61 12.31 -16.38
C THR A 261 8.19 11.69 -17.64
N PRO A 262 7.83 12.18 -18.84
CA PRO A 262 8.57 11.88 -20.05
C PRO A 262 9.96 12.54 -20.00
N LEU A 263 10.99 11.84 -20.48
CA LEU A 263 12.34 12.36 -20.64
C LEU A 263 12.64 12.85 -22.07
N GLY A 264 11.75 12.53 -23.01
CA GLY A 264 11.92 12.75 -24.45
C GLY A 264 12.46 11.51 -25.18
N GLU A 265 12.35 11.53 -26.53
CA GLU A 265 12.85 10.45 -27.40
C GLU A 265 12.35 9.04 -27.03
N GLY A 266 11.08 8.94 -26.57
CA GLY A 266 10.48 7.67 -26.16
C GLY A 266 10.94 7.13 -24.81
N TRP A 267 11.55 7.96 -23.97
CA TRP A 267 11.91 7.61 -22.61
C TRP A 267 10.97 8.22 -21.57
N HIS A 268 10.61 7.43 -20.55
CA HIS A 268 9.80 7.84 -19.41
C HIS A 268 10.44 7.37 -18.11
N VAL A 269 10.27 8.14 -17.05
CA VAL A 269 10.84 7.83 -15.74
C VAL A 269 9.82 8.00 -14.62
N ALA A 270 9.85 7.08 -13.65
CA ALA A 270 9.08 7.14 -12.43
C ALA A 270 9.97 6.83 -11.22
N PRO A 271 10.52 7.84 -10.56
CA PRO A 271 11.20 7.68 -9.29
C PRO A 271 10.20 7.55 -8.13
N ALA A 272 10.62 6.85 -7.07
CA ALA A 272 9.96 6.85 -5.78
C ALA A 272 10.99 6.82 -4.64
N LEU A 273 10.72 7.58 -3.59
CA LEU A 273 11.50 7.63 -2.37
C LEU A 273 10.55 7.44 -1.19
N LEU A 274 10.81 6.43 -0.36
CA LEU A 274 10.12 6.23 0.90
C LEU A 274 11.14 6.16 2.03
N ALA A 275 10.79 6.72 3.17
CA ALA A 275 11.58 6.61 4.39
C ALA A 275 10.68 6.54 5.61
N GLN A 276 11.06 5.74 6.59
CA GLN A 276 10.33 5.63 7.85
C GLN A 276 11.28 5.57 9.02
N SER A 277 10.86 6.17 10.12
CA SER A 277 11.52 6.07 11.42
C SER A 277 10.45 5.87 12.48
N SER A 278 10.54 4.75 13.19
CA SER A 278 9.64 4.38 14.27
C SER A 278 10.42 4.09 15.55
N LYS A 279 9.78 4.32 16.69
CA LYS A 279 10.32 3.97 18.01
C LYS A 279 9.20 3.53 18.94
N ASP A 280 9.58 2.74 19.94
CA ASP A 280 8.68 2.24 20.98
C ASP A 280 7.40 1.59 20.43
N ARG A 281 7.51 0.86 19.29
CA ARG A 281 6.32 0.29 18.63
C ARG A 281 5.72 -0.87 19.42
N TYR A 282 6.54 -1.86 19.73
CA TYR A 282 6.09 -3.15 20.30
C TYR A 282 6.69 -3.42 21.68
N VAL A 283 7.88 -2.92 21.91
CA VAL A 283 8.54 -2.95 23.21
C VAL A 283 9.30 -1.65 23.42
N LYS A 284 9.47 -1.27 24.69
CA LYS A 284 10.18 -0.05 25.03
C LYS A 284 11.60 -0.06 24.48
N SER A 285 12.00 1.04 23.87
CA SER A 285 13.32 1.26 23.23
C SER A 285 13.55 0.48 21.94
N ASP A 286 12.54 -0.15 21.34
CA ASP A 286 12.68 -0.61 19.99
C ASP A 286 12.76 0.57 19.00
N SER A 287 13.38 0.34 17.85
CA SER A 287 13.52 1.37 16.81
C SER A 287 13.65 0.72 15.45
N TYR A 288 12.90 1.21 14.48
CA TYR A 288 12.91 0.71 13.12
C TYR A 288 13.08 1.89 12.16
N LYS A 289 14.18 1.90 11.42
CA LYS A 289 14.50 2.93 10.44
C LYS A 289 14.82 2.29 9.11
N TRP A 290 14.23 2.82 8.05
CA TRP A 290 14.54 2.38 6.71
C TRP A 290 14.33 3.49 5.68
N VAL A 291 15.00 3.39 4.57
CA VAL A 291 14.83 4.24 3.39
C VAL A 291 14.90 3.38 2.15
N THR A 292 13.97 3.60 1.22
CA THR A 292 13.92 2.95 -0.09
C THR A 292 13.96 4.00 -1.19
N ALA A 293 14.85 3.85 -2.15
CA ALA A 293 14.85 4.57 -3.41
C ALA A 293 14.58 3.58 -4.55
N ASN A 294 13.61 3.88 -5.38
CA ASN A 294 13.24 3.09 -6.56
C ASN A 294 13.21 3.99 -7.79
N LEU A 295 13.63 3.47 -8.91
CA LEU A 295 13.57 4.13 -10.21
C LEU A 295 13.06 3.14 -11.24
N ARG A 296 11.91 3.43 -11.84
CA ARG A 296 11.40 2.74 -13.01
C ARG A 296 11.65 3.58 -14.25
N LEU A 297 12.27 2.99 -15.28
CA LEU A 297 12.44 3.57 -16.61
C LEU A 297 11.65 2.75 -17.64
N ILE A 298 11.07 3.45 -18.60
CA ILE A 298 10.45 2.84 -19.78
C ILE A 298 11.11 3.42 -21.02
N GLN A 299 11.46 2.55 -21.97
CA GLN A 299 11.96 2.90 -23.29
C GLN A 299 11.01 2.35 -24.34
N GLU A 300 10.37 3.23 -25.07
CA GLU A 300 9.55 2.87 -26.23
C GLU A 300 10.46 2.37 -27.37
N ILE A 301 10.15 1.19 -27.93
CA ILE A 301 10.91 0.61 -29.04
C ILE A 301 10.06 0.57 -30.30
N THR A 302 8.79 0.13 -30.18
CA THR A 302 7.81 0.12 -31.26
C THR A 302 6.42 0.46 -30.71
N GLN A 303 5.40 0.51 -31.55
CA GLN A 303 4.02 0.78 -31.13
C GLN A 303 3.45 -0.22 -30.11
N ASN A 304 4.03 -1.41 -30.00
CA ASN A 304 3.53 -2.49 -29.13
C ASN A 304 4.62 -3.09 -28.23
N PHE A 305 5.83 -2.54 -28.27
CA PHE A 305 6.96 -3.09 -27.52
C PHE A 305 7.75 -2.00 -26.85
N GLU A 306 7.99 -2.18 -25.56
CA GLU A 306 8.83 -1.32 -24.74
C GLU A 306 9.81 -2.16 -23.89
N MET A 307 10.89 -1.55 -23.47
CA MET A 307 11.76 -2.08 -22.44
C MET A 307 11.47 -1.37 -21.13
N GLN A 308 11.22 -2.12 -20.08
CA GLN A 308 11.11 -1.62 -18.72
C GLN A 308 12.36 -1.98 -17.93
N TYR A 309 12.88 -1.03 -17.17
CA TYR A 309 14.03 -1.20 -16.29
C TYR A 309 13.63 -0.72 -14.90
N GLU A 310 14.06 -1.43 -13.87
CA GLU A 310 13.83 -1.02 -12.48
C GLU A 310 15.09 -1.20 -11.67
N GLY A 311 15.45 -0.16 -10.94
CA GLY A 311 16.49 -0.19 -9.93
C GLY A 311 15.93 0.18 -8.57
N SER A 312 16.26 -0.60 -7.55
CA SER A 312 15.87 -0.33 -6.16
C SER A 312 17.06 -0.50 -5.24
N TRP A 313 17.14 0.40 -4.30
CA TRP A 313 18.02 0.32 -3.14
C TRP A 313 17.22 0.54 -1.88
N GLN A 314 17.47 -0.27 -0.84
CA GLN A 314 16.91 -0.06 0.48
C GLN A 314 17.99 -0.21 1.54
N TYR A 315 18.01 0.66 2.52
CA TYR A 315 18.79 0.55 3.74
C TYR A 315 17.87 0.39 4.93
N MET A 316 18.23 -0.49 5.86
CA MET A 316 17.50 -0.75 7.08
C MET A 316 18.42 -0.69 8.29
N ASP A 317 17.95 -0.12 9.41
CA ASP A 317 18.52 -0.20 10.76
C ASP A 317 17.37 -0.59 11.71
N LEU A 318 17.27 -1.87 12.01
CA LEU A 318 16.19 -2.48 12.76
C LEU A 318 16.71 -2.91 14.14
N ARG A 319 16.14 -2.35 15.18
CA ARG A 319 16.52 -2.59 16.58
C ARG A 319 15.29 -3.02 17.38
N PRO A 320 14.88 -4.28 17.32
CA PRO A 320 13.64 -4.77 17.91
C PRO A 320 13.67 -4.89 19.43
N ALA A 321 14.82 -4.65 20.10
CA ALA A 321 14.97 -4.75 21.55
C ALA A 321 14.45 -6.10 22.13
N GLY A 322 14.63 -7.19 21.40
CA GLY A 322 14.18 -8.52 21.79
C GLY A 322 12.74 -8.87 21.39
N TYR A 323 12.01 -7.97 20.77
CA TYR A 323 10.68 -8.30 20.25
C TYR A 323 10.74 -9.46 19.25
N ASN A 324 9.83 -10.44 19.39
CA ASN A 324 9.81 -11.70 18.63
C ASN A 324 11.15 -12.45 18.62
N ASN A 325 11.94 -12.34 19.73
CA ASN A 325 13.29 -12.93 19.87
C ASN A 325 14.29 -12.47 18.81
N ARG A 326 14.09 -11.30 18.19
CA ARG A 326 14.96 -10.76 17.15
C ARG A 326 16.08 -9.91 17.74
N ASN A 327 17.23 -9.96 17.10
CA ASN A 327 18.38 -9.12 17.39
C ASN A 327 18.40 -7.88 16.51
N ALA A 328 19.18 -6.89 16.88
CA ALA A 328 19.40 -5.73 16.03
C ALA A 328 20.13 -6.13 14.73
N VAL A 329 19.69 -5.56 13.61
CA VAL A 329 20.29 -5.77 12.30
C VAL A 329 20.29 -4.47 11.50
N SER A 330 21.33 -4.27 10.68
CA SER A 330 21.36 -3.21 9.68
C SER A 330 21.97 -3.72 8.40
N GLY A 331 21.50 -3.25 7.27
CA GLY A 331 22.03 -3.67 5.98
C GLY A 331 21.33 -3.04 4.80
N ASN A 332 21.90 -3.28 3.63
CA ASN A 332 21.42 -2.82 2.35
C ASN A 332 20.79 -3.95 1.57
N PHE A 333 19.82 -3.60 0.75
CA PHE A 333 19.26 -4.45 -0.28
C PHE A 333 19.30 -3.73 -1.63
N TYR A 334 19.58 -4.46 -2.69
CA TYR A 334 19.64 -3.98 -4.07
C TYR A 334 18.83 -4.88 -4.98
N LYS A 335 18.12 -4.29 -5.94
CA LYS A 335 17.41 -5.00 -7.00
C LYS A 335 17.59 -4.27 -8.32
N LEU A 336 17.94 -5.01 -9.36
CA LEU A 336 17.99 -4.52 -10.74
C LEU A 336 17.15 -5.47 -11.59
N THR A 337 16.21 -4.92 -12.35
CA THR A 337 15.34 -5.70 -13.21
C THR A 337 15.28 -5.12 -14.61
N MET A 338 15.28 -5.99 -15.59
CA MET A 338 15.04 -5.67 -16.99
C MET A 338 13.86 -6.51 -17.49
N ALA A 339 12.92 -5.87 -18.20
CA ALA A 339 11.71 -6.53 -18.68
C ALA A 339 11.30 -6.05 -20.08
N PRO A 340 11.60 -6.84 -21.15
CA PRO A 340 10.92 -6.69 -22.43
C PRO A 340 9.42 -6.89 -22.24
N THR A 341 8.64 -5.90 -22.69
CA THR A 341 7.21 -5.77 -22.40
C THR A 341 6.42 -5.58 -23.68
N LEU A 342 5.38 -6.39 -23.85
CA LEU A 342 4.40 -6.23 -24.90
C LEU A 342 3.15 -5.56 -24.35
N LYS A 343 2.65 -4.56 -25.08
CA LYS A 343 1.38 -3.85 -24.83
C LYS A 343 0.52 -3.84 -26.09
N ALA A 344 -0.79 -3.81 -25.92
CA ALA A 344 -1.70 -3.66 -27.03
C ALA A 344 -1.66 -2.23 -27.63
N SER A 345 -1.48 -1.22 -26.76
CA SER A 345 -1.37 0.20 -27.10
C SER A 345 -0.70 0.99 -25.95
N ASP A 346 -0.59 2.29 -26.13
CA ASP A 346 -0.14 3.23 -25.08
C ASP A 346 1.23 2.87 -24.49
N VAL A 347 2.17 2.50 -25.37
CA VAL A 347 3.57 2.27 -25.03
C VAL A 347 4.15 3.55 -24.40
N GLY A 348 4.96 3.40 -23.34
CA GLY A 348 5.47 4.53 -22.55
C GLY A 348 4.60 4.96 -21.38
N GLU A 349 3.31 4.68 -21.41
CA GLU A 349 2.38 5.03 -20.35
C GLU A 349 2.46 4.04 -19.18
N PHE A 350 2.90 4.50 -18.00
CA PHE A 350 3.16 3.64 -16.82
C PHE A 350 1.94 2.86 -16.33
N LEU A 351 0.74 3.44 -16.45
CA LEU A 351 -0.48 2.87 -15.88
C LEU A 351 -1.42 2.25 -16.90
N LYS A 352 -1.04 2.21 -18.19
CA LYS A 352 -1.86 1.59 -19.23
C LYS A 352 -1.63 0.09 -19.34
N ARG A 353 -2.72 -0.64 -19.51
CA ARG A 353 -2.77 -2.11 -19.57
C ARG A 353 -3.70 -2.53 -20.72
N PRO A 354 -3.66 -3.80 -21.21
CA PRO A 354 -2.89 -4.94 -20.68
C PRO A 354 -1.43 -4.91 -21.08
N GLU A 355 -0.59 -5.57 -20.30
CA GLU A 355 0.81 -5.82 -20.65
C GLU A 355 1.26 -7.24 -20.27
N ILE A 356 2.19 -7.78 -21.06
CA ILE A 356 2.88 -9.05 -20.80
C ILE A 356 4.38 -8.77 -20.81
N ARG A 357 5.06 -9.17 -19.74
CA ARG A 357 6.49 -8.96 -19.53
C ARG A 357 7.23 -10.27 -19.41
N LEU A 358 8.34 -10.38 -20.13
CA LEU A 358 9.42 -11.27 -19.70
C LEU A 358 10.30 -10.45 -18.77
N PHE A 359 10.87 -11.04 -17.73
CA PHE A 359 11.76 -10.30 -16.85
C PHE A 359 12.98 -11.12 -16.44
N ALA A 360 14.05 -10.41 -16.14
CA ALA A 360 15.21 -10.90 -15.43
C ALA A 360 15.56 -9.89 -14.34
N SER A 361 15.58 -10.36 -13.10
CA SER A 361 15.91 -9.57 -11.90
C SER A 361 17.15 -10.13 -11.24
N TRP A 362 18.07 -9.25 -10.90
CA TRP A 362 19.18 -9.55 -10.02
C TRP A 362 18.93 -8.86 -8.68
N MET A 363 19.14 -9.59 -7.59
CA MET A 363 18.98 -9.11 -6.23
C MET A 363 20.19 -9.47 -5.39
N ASP A 364 20.61 -8.55 -4.53
CA ASP A 364 21.65 -8.80 -3.54
C ASP A 364 21.38 -8.01 -2.26
N TRP A 365 21.89 -8.50 -1.15
CA TRP A 365 21.73 -7.88 0.16
C TRP A 365 22.87 -8.26 1.11
N ASP A 366 23.01 -7.49 2.18
CA ASP A 366 23.99 -7.78 3.22
C ASP A 366 23.65 -9.09 3.94
N HIS A 367 24.59 -9.99 4.09
CA HIS A 367 24.42 -11.30 4.77
C HIS A 367 23.79 -11.23 6.17
N ARG A 368 23.89 -10.08 6.83
CA ARG A 368 23.27 -9.87 8.14
C ARG A 368 21.74 -9.91 8.11
N LEU A 369 21.15 -9.72 6.93
CA LEU A 369 19.71 -9.76 6.72
C LEU A 369 19.19 -11.18 6.48
N ASP A 370 20.07 -12.16 6.26
CA ASP A 370 19.69 -13.55 6.04
C ASP A 370 18.95 -14.10 7.28
N ASN A 371 17.74 -14.64 7.07
CA ASN A 371 16.91 -15.27 8.10
C ASN A 371 16.61 -14.35 9.30
N TYR A 372 16.54 -13.05 9.09
CA TYR A 372 16.22 -12.10 10.14
C TYR A 372 14.79 -12.28 10.66
N ALA A 373 13.83 -12.48 9.76
CA ALA A 373 12.44 -12.75 10.11
C ALA A 373 11.99 -14.08 9.47
N THR A 374 11.05 -14.77 10.12
CA THR A 374 10.55 -16.07 9.65
C THR A 374 9.74 -15.97 8.37
N ASP A 375 9.16 -14.83 8.11
CA ASP A 375 8.32 -14.50 6.97
C ASP A 375 9.07 -13.84 5.80
N ASP A 376 10.34 -13.46 5.98
CA ASP A 376 11.14 -12.92 4.90
C ASP A 376 11.78 -14.01 4.02
N ALA A 377 12.09 -13.65 2.77
CA ALA A 377 12.69 -14.58 1.83
C ALA A 377 14.22 -14.65 1.94
N PHE A 378 14.84 -13.79 2.74
CA PHE A 378 16.30 -13.68 2.84
C PHE A 378 16.91 -14.89 3.53
N GLY A 379 17.79 -15.58 2.81
CA GLY A 379 18.45 -16.79 3.31
C GLY A 379 17.59 -18.07 3.22
N SER A 380 16.34 -17.99 2.76
CA SER A 380 15.43 -19.12 2.65
C SER A 380 15.21 -19.57 1.20
N SER A 381 14.72 -20.81 0.99
CA SER A 381 14.27 -21.32 -0.33
C SER A 381 15.29 -21.16 -1.47
N GLY A 382 16.59 -21.07 -1.16
CA GLY A 382 17.66 -20.82 -2.13
C GLY A 382 17.98 -19.35 -2.38
N PHE A 383 17.28 -18.42 -1.75
CA PHE A 383 17.62 -16.99 -1.76
C PHE A 383 18.65 -16.69 -0.67
N LYS A 384 19.88 -16.42 -1.08
CA LYS A 384 21.00 -16.11 -0.17
C LYS A 384 21.71 -14.86 -0.66
N ALA A 385 22.23 -14.06 0.26
CA ALA A 385 23.09 -12.95 -0.08
C ALA A 385 24.29 -13.40 -0.94
N GLY A 386 24.75 -12.54 -1.85
CA GLY A 386 25.83 -12.82 -2.79
C GLY A 386 25.42 -12.78 -4.26
N GLY A 387 24.20 -12.34 -4.55
CA GLY A 387 23.67 -12.14 -5.90
C GLY A 387 22.80 -13.29 -6.39
N GLU A 388 21.49 -13.08 -6.36
CA GLU A 388 20.50 -14.05 -6.84
C GLU A 388 19.80 -13.55 -8.10
N TRP A 389 19.55 -14.45 -9.04
CA TRP A 389 18.79 -14.18 -10.25
C TRP A 389 17.40 -14.78 -10.18
N ASN A 390 16.42 -13.98 -10.57
CA ASN A 390 15.05 -14.41 -10.75
C ASN A 390 14.59 -14.05 -12.17
N VAL A 391 14.07 -15.02 -12.91
CA VAL A 391 13.57 -14.82 -14.27
C VAL A 391 12.17 -15.39 -14.40
N GLY A 392 11.33 -14.76 -15.23
CA GLY A 392 9.97 -15.21 -15.36
C GLY A 392 9.12 -14.41 -16.34
N VAL A 393 7.81 -14.66 -16.26
CA VAL A 393 6.77 -13.97 -17.04
C VAL A 393 5.79 -13.34 -16.05
N GLN A 394 5.47 -12.08 -16.27
CA GLN A 394 4.38 -11.37 -15.57
C GLN A 394 3.32 -10.93 -16.59
N MET A 395 2.08 -10.93 -16.15
CA MET A 395 0.95 -10.34 -16.87
C MET A 395 0.20 -9.43 -15.91
N GLU A 396 -0.20 -8.27 -16.41
CA GLU A 396 -1.01 -7.33 -15.65
C GLU A 396 -2.08 -6.73 -16.56
N THR A 397 -3.30 -6.67 -16.04
CA THR A 397 -4.43 -6.10 -16.79
C THR A 397 -5.47 -5.50 -15.85
N TRP A 398 -6.12 -4.44 -16.33
CA TRP A 398 -7.37 -3.90 -15.79
C TRP A 398 -8.21 -3.28 -16.90
N PHE A 399 -9.51 -3.18 -16.66
CA PHE A 399 -10.51 -2.67 -17.59
C PHE A 399 -11.32 -1.55 -16.96
#